data_29957dcfe07be633dfff5c25679e5c83
#
_entry.id   29957dcfe07be633dfff5c25679e5c83
#
_cell.length_a   1.000
_cell.length_b   1.000
_cell.length_c   1.000
_cell.angle_alpha   90.00
_cell.angle_beta   90.00
_cell.angle_gamma   90.00
#
_symmetry.space_group_name_H-M   'P 1'
#
loop_
_entity.id
_entity.type
_entity.pdbx_description
1 polymer ?
#
loop_
_entity_poly.entity_id
_entity_poly.type
_entity_poly.pdbx_seq_one_letter_code
_entity_poly.pdbx_strand_id
1 'polypeptide(L)'
;MYELRRTYVTLPGKERLVASILQRAGNMLVDAGLREPFNVSFNGGTTPGQKQRVQMTWTAEKIESPMRAGNQNPDGYGDFIKQRDAYTTDTWLEISELMNDDKLMDG
;
A
#
# COMPACT_ATOMS: atom_id res chain seq x y z
N MET A 1 5.08 16.89 1.64
CA MET A 1 5.09 15.59 0.93
C MET A 1 5.35 14.47 1.92
N TYR A 2 4.51 13.49 1.91
CA TYR A 2 4.59 12.32 2.79
C TYR A 2 4.77 11.07 1.99
N GLU A 3 5.53 10.11 2.54
CA GLU A 3 5.58 8.74 2.06
C GLU A 3 4.67 7.90 2.95
N LEU A 4 3.77 7.16 2.33
CA LEU A 4 2.86 6.25 3.03
C LEU A 4 3.26 4.81 2.68
N ARG A 5 3.30 3.96 3.70
CA ARG A 5 3.64 2.55 3.58
C ARG A 5 2.62 1.71 4.32
N ARG A 6 1.88 0.93 3.58
CA ARG A 6 0.99 -0.08 4.14
C ARG A 6 1.69 -1.42 4.09
N THR A 7 1.87 -2.05 5.23
CA THR A 7 2.45 -3.38 5.34
C THR A 7 1.36 -4.40 5.61
N TYR A 8 1.45 -5.54 4.94
CA TYR A 8 0.57 -6.68 5.14
C TYR A 8 1.41 -7.88 5.55
N VAL A 9 0.96 -8.59 6.57
CA VAL A 9 1.51 -9.90 6.94
C VAL A 9 0.65 -10.95 6.27
N THR A 10 1.27 -11.83 5.51
CA THR A 10 0.54 -12.84 4.74
C THR A 10 0.61 -14.22 5.38
N LEU A 11 -0.28 -15.10 4.98
CA LEU A 11 -0.11 -16.53 5.21
C LEU A 11 1.14 -17.03 4.45
N PRO A 12 1.81 -18.08 4.97
CA PRO A 12 3.01 -18.61 4.31
C PRO A 12 2.73 -18.99 2.85
N GLY A 13 3.63 -18.59 1.95
CA GLY A 13 3.55 -18.91 0.53
C GLY A 13 2.54 -18.08 -0.26
N LYS A 14 1.88 -17.11 0.36
CA LYS A 14 0.86 -16.26 -0.29
C LYS A 14 1.35 -14.85 -0.63
N GLU A 15 2.63 -14.56 -0.41
CA GLU A 15 3.20 -13.22 -0.59
C GLU A 15 3.00 -12.70 -2.01
N ARG A 16 3.37 -13.49 -3.00
CA ARG A 16 3.23 -13.09 -4.41
C ARG A 16 1.77 -12.96 -4.82
N LEU A 17 0.90 -13.82 -4.31
CA LEU A 17 -0.54 -13.75 -4.58
C LEU A 17 -1.12 -12.45 -4.00
N VAL A 18 -0.83 -12.13 -2.75
CA VAL A 18 -1.28 -10.89 -2.11
C VAL A 18 -0.72 -9.67 -2.85
N ALA A 19 0.57 -9.70 -3.22
CA ALA A 19 1.16 -8.62 -4.02
C ALA A 19 0.44 -8.43 -5.35
N SER A 20 0.05 -9.51 -6.01
CA SER A 20 -0.71 -9.46 -7.26
C SER A 20 -2.09 -8.85 -7.08
N ILE A 21 -2.78 -9.22 -6.02
CA ILE A 21 -4.09 -8.65 -5.67
C ILE A 21 -3.96 -7.14 -5.43
N LEU A 22 -2.99 -6.73 -4.64
CA LEU A 22 -2.75 -5.32 -4.33
C LEU A 22 -2.35 -4.51 -5.57
N GLN A 23 -1.54 -5.09 -6.45
CA GLN A 23 -1.15 -4.42 -7.70
C GLN A 23 -2.38 -4.17 -8.58
N ARG A 24 -3.24 -5.16 -8.74
CA ARG A 24 -4.46 -5.02 -9.53
C ARG A 24 -5.44 -4.03 -8.91
N ALA A 25 -5.66 -4.11 -7.61
CA ALA A 25 -6.54 -3.19 -6.90
C ALA A 25 -6.02 -1.75 -6.97
N GLY A 26 -4.72 -1.56 -6.79
CA GLY A 26 -4.08 -0.25 -6.90
C GLY A 26 -4.17 0.32 -8.31
N ASN A 27 -3.93 -0.49 -9.34
CA ASN A 27 -4.06 -0.07 -10.74
C ASN A 27 -5.49 0.41 -11.03
N MET A 28 -6.47 -0.29 -10.50
CA MET A 28 -7.87 0.10 -10.64
C MET A 28 -8.15 1.49 -10.03
N LEU A 29 -7.57 1.79 -8.86
CA LEU A 29 -7.71 3.09 -8.22
C LEU A 29 -6.98 4.20 -9.00
N VAL A 30 -5.79 3.93 -9.50
CA VAL A 30 -5.04 4.89 -10.33
C VAL A 30 -5.81 5.21 -11.61
N ASP A 31 -6.33 4.19 -12.29
CA ASP A 31 -7.09 4.35 -13.53
C ASP A 31 -8.38 5.15 -13.31
N ALA A 32 -8.96 5.04 -12.13
CA ALA A 32 -10.15 5.81 -11.75
C ALA A 32 -9.83 7.21 -11.22
N GLY A 33 -8.55 7.60 -11.18
CA GLY A 33 -8.12 8.91 -10.66
C GLY A 33 -8.22 9.05 -9.14
N LEU A 34 -8.34 7.94 -8.41
CA LEU A 34 -8.55 7.94 -6.96
C LEU A 34 -7.27 7.73 -6.16
N ARG A 35 -6.16 7.47 -6.82
CA ARG A 35 -4.87 7.25 -6.17
C ARG A 35 -3.72 7.72 -7.05
N GLU A 36 -2.69 8.28 -6.42
CA GLU A 36 -1.41 8.57 -7.05
C GLU A 36 -0.67 7.27 -7.40
N PRO A 37 0.34 7.33 -8.28
CA PRO A 37 1.20 6.20 -8.56
C PRO A 37 1.76 5.56 -7.29
N PHE A 38 1.89 4.26 -7.29
CA PHE A 38 2.28 3.48 -6.13
C PHE A 38 3.23 2.36 -6.53
N ASN A 39 3.87 1.75 -5.54
CA ASN A 39 4.69 0.56 -5.70
C ASN A 39 4.19 -0.53 -4.77
N VAL A 40 4.19 -1.77 -5.25
CA VAL A 40 3.96 -2.95 -4.43
C VAL A 40 5.25 -3.76 -4.41
N SER A 41 5.68 -4.18 -3.24
CA SER A 41 6.85 -5.04 -3.05
C SER A 41 6.48 -6.21 -2.16
N PHE A 42 7.21 -7.31 -2.29
CA PHE A 42 6.97 -8.48 -1.46
C PHE A 42 8.26 -9.22 -1.17
N ASN A 43 8.27 -9.98 -0.08
CA ASN A 43 9.34 -10.87 0.28
C ASN A 43 8.78 -12.26 0.58
N GLY A 44 9.02 -13.17 -0.34
CA GLY A 44 8.62 -14.58 -0.21
C GLY A 44 9.72 -15.45 0.38
N GLY A 45 10.78 -14.85 0.93
CA GLY A 45 11.89 -15.58 1.53
C GLY A 45 13.10 -15.75 0.63
N THR A 46 13.10 -15.15 -0.58
CA THR A 46 14.20 -15.22 -1.54
C THR A 46 15.15 -14.02 -1.46
N THR A 47 14.72 -12.97 -0.77
CA THR A 47 15.51 -11.75 -0.56
C THR A 47 15.75 -11.53 0.93
N PRO A 48 16.83 -10.82 1.31
CA PRO A 48 17.05 -10.47 2.71
C PRO A 48 15.87 -9.67 3.29
N GLY A 49 15.56 -9.92 4.54
CA GLY A 49 14.49 -9.24 5.25
C GLY A 49 13.43 -10.21 5.77
N GLN A 50 12.36 -9.64 6.29
CA GLN A 50 11.29 -10.42 6.89
C GLN A 50 10.42 -11.07 5.82
N LYS A 51 10.19 -12.38 5.95
CA LYS A 51 9.27 -13.13 5.08
C LYS A 51 7.81 -12.76 5.36
N GLN A 52 6.92 -13.22 4.49
CA GLN A 52 5.47 -13.06 4.66
C GLN A 52 5.08 -11.59 4.76
N ARG A 53 5.76 -10.75 4.00
CA ARG A 53 5.51 -9.31 3.95
C ARG A 53 5.22 -8.87 2.54
N VAL A 54 4.16 -8.07 2.41
CA VAL A 54 3.85 -7.32 1.21
C VAL A 54 3.68 -5.86 1.63
N GLN A 55 4.25 -4.95 0.87
CA GLN A 55 4.16 -3.53 1.17
C GLN A 55 3.65 -2.78 -0.05
N MET A 56 2.79 -1.81 0.20
CA MET A 56 2.38 -0.82 -0.79
C MET A 56 2.88 0.54 -0.33
N THR A 57 3.59 1.24 -1.21
CA THR A 57 4.12 2.58 -0.93
C THR A 57 3.64 3.57 -1.97
N TRP A 58 3.34 4.78 -1.51
CA TRP A 58 2.99 5.90 -2.37
C TRP A 58 3.33 7.21 -1.67
N THR A 59 3.23 8.31 -2.39
CA THR A 59 3.46 9.65 -1.82
C THR A 59 2.19 10.48 -1.93
N ALA A 60 2.02 11.43 -1.01
CA ALA A 60 0.90 12.35 -1.02
C ALA A 60 1.31 13.70 -0.42
N GLU A 61 0.80 14.78 -0.99
CA GLU A 61 0.97 16.13 -0.43
C GLU A 61 0.17 16.29 0.85
N LYS A 62 -1.01 15.67 0.91
CA LYS A 62 -1.94 15.72 2.03
C LYS A 62 -2.35 14.32 2.42
N ILE A 63 -2.64 14.15 3.70
CA ILE A 63 -3.16 12.90 4.21
C ILE A 63 -4.68 13.07 4.32
N GLU A 64 -5.41 12.28 3.53
CA GLU A 64 -6.87 12.31 3.51
C GLU A 64 -7.43 10.92 3.81
N SER A 65 -8.54 10.89 4.54
CA SER A 65 -9.20 9.64 4.85
C SER A 65 -9.88 9.07 3.60
N PRO A 66 -9.69 7.77 3.29
CA PRO A 66 -10.45 7.11 2.23
C PRO A 66 -11.94 6.98 2.55
N MET A 67 -12.31 7.23 3.81
CA MET A 67 -13.71 7.22 4.26
C MET A 67 -14.41 8.57 4.08
N ARG A 68 -13.73 9.54 3.48
CA ARG A 68 -14.31 10.85 3.20
C ARG A 68 -15.55 10.71 2.32
N ALA A 69 -16.58 11.50 2.62
CA ALA A 69 -17.78 11.59 1.78
C ALA A 69 -17.40 12.00 0.35
N GLY A 70 -17.95 11.31 -0.64
CA GLY A 70 -17.66 11.54 -2.05
C GLY A 70 -16.57 10.63 -2.64
N ASN A 71 -15.79 9.95 -1.81
CA ASN A 71 -14.87 8.91 -2.29
C ASN A 71 -15.68 7.65 -2.59
N GLN A 72 -15.61 7.21 -3.84
CA GLN A 72 -16.27 6.00 -4.29
C GLN A 72 -15.23 5.07 -4.92
N ASN A 73 -15.26 3.80 -4.50
CA ASN A 73 -14.38 2.81 -5.07
C ASN A 73 -14.96 2.28 -6.40
N PRO A 74 -14.11 1.97 -7.38
CA PRO A 74 -14.56 1.36 -8.62
C PRO A 74 -15.26 0.02 -8.38
N ASP A 75 -16.14 -0.36 -9.30
CA ASP A 75 -16.77 -1.68 -9.28
C ASP A 75 -15.71 -2.78 -9.33
N GLY A 76 -15.88 -3.79 -8.50
CA GLY A 76 -14.93 -4.90 -8.40
C GLY A 76 -13.80 -4.69 -7.39
N TYR A 77 -13.58 -3.47 -6.91
CA TYR A 77 -12.55 -3.20 -5.91
C TYR A 77 -12.78 -3.99 -4.62
N GLY A 78 -14.02 -4.07 -4.17
CA GLY A 78 -14.39 -4.82 -2.96
C GLY A 78 -14.05 -6.32 -3.05
N ASP A 79 -14.09 -6.91 -4.23
CA ASP A 79 -13.71 -8.31 -4.43
C ASP A 79 -12.22 -8.52 -4.20
N PHE A 80 -11.37 -7.61 -4.64
CA PHE A 80 -9.93 -7.65 -4.36
C PHE A 80 -9.66 -7.53 -2.86
N ILE A 81 -10.39 -6.66 -2.16
CA ILE A 81 -10.24 -6.50 -0.71
C ILE A 81 -10.59 -7.81 0.03
N LYS A 82 -11.67 -8.47 -0.37
CA LYS A 82 -12.04 -9.77 0.21
C LYS A 82 -11.00 -10.84 -0.05
N GLN A 83 -10.45 -10.90 -1.26
CA GLN A 83 -9.39 -11.84 -1.59
C GLN A 83 -8.13 -11.58 -0.76
N ARG A 84 -7.72 -10.32 -0.64
CA ARG A 84 -6.59 -9.92 0.19
C ARG A 84 -6.79 -10.36 1.64
N ASP A 85 -7.95 -10.10 2.21
CA ASP A 85 -8.25 -10.39 3.61
C ASP A 85 -8.21 -11.89 3.91
N ALA A 86 -8.54 -12.73 2.91
CA ALA A 86 -8.47 -14.18 3.06
C ALA A 86 -7.03 -14.70 3.23
N TYR A 87 -6.01 -13.95 2.79
CA TYR A 87 -4.62 -14.38 2.78
C TYR A 87 -3.70 -13.53 3.67
N THR A 88 -4.26 -12.60 4.44
CA THR A 88 -3.48 -11.74 5.33
C THR A 88 -3.92 -11.90 6.78
N THR A 89 -2.97 -11.75 7.71
CA THR A 89 -3.22 -11.92 9.15
C THR A 89 -3.09 -10.61 9.92
N ASP A 90 -2.41 -9.62 9.36
CA ASP A 90 -2.21 -8.32 10.00
C ASP A 90 -1.89 -7.26 8.94
N THR A 91 -2.11 -6.01 9.30
CA THR A 91 -1.76 -4.86 8.46
C THR A 91 -1.60 -3.61 9.32
N TRP A 92 -0.71 -2.71 8.89
CA TRP A 92 -0.57 -1.39 9.51
C TRP A 92 -0.10 -0.38 8.47
N LEU A 93 -0.35 0.89 8.77
CA LEU A 93 0.07 2.02 7.95
C LEU A 93 1.14 2.83 8.69
N GLU A 94 2.22 3.15 8.00
CA GLU A 94 3.24 4.07 8.47
C GLU A 94 3.28 5.28 7.55
N ILE A 95 3.38 6.46 8.14
CA ILE A 95 3.45 7.72 7.41
C ILE A 95 4.71 8.44 7.84
N SER A 96 5.55 8.80 6.88
CA SER A 96 6.79 9.53 7.13
C SER A 96 6.82 10.81 6.31
N GLU A 97 7.32 11.86 6.90
CA GLU A 97 7.54 13.10 6.16
C GLU A 97 8.81 12.98 5.33
N LEU A 98 8.71 13.28 4.03
CA LEU A 98 9.87 13.27 3.15
C LEU A 98 10.77 14.46 3.43
N MET A 99 12.07 14.21 3.51
CA MET A 99 13.06 15.25 3.71
C MET A 99 13.31 16.01 2.41
N ASN A 100 13.61 17.29 2.53
CA ASN A 100 14.12 18.12 1.44
C ASN A 100 15.04 19.22 2.04
N ASP A 101 15.65 20.02 1.17
CA ASP A 101 16.62 21.03 1.61
C ASP A 101 16.00 22.13 2.47
N ASP A 102 14.70 22.41 2.28
CA ASP A 102 14.00 23.43 3.08
C ASP A 102 13.82 23.02 4.55
N LYS A 103 14.00 21.74 4.86
CA LYS A 103 13.83 21.17 6.19
C LYS A 103 15.16 20.89 6.90
N LEU A 104 16.28 21.31 6.32
CA LEU A 104 17.58 21.08 6.91
C LEU A 104 17.72 21.85 8.22
N MET A 105 18.35 21.22 9.19
CA MET A 105 18.69 21.82 10.47
C MET A 105 20.20 21.91 10.62
N ASP A 106 20.67 23.00 11.23
CA ASP A 106 22.05 23.13 11.65
C ASP A 106 22.27 22.28 12.91
N GLY A 107 23.38 21.63 12.97
CA GLY A 107 23.66 20.82 14.14
C GLY A 107 24.78 19.85 13.98
#